data_251d00765c8090fae6130be64eae3c7b
#
_entry.id   251d00765c8090fae6130be64eae3c7b
#
_cell.length_a   1.000
_cell.length_b   1.000
_cell.length_c   1.000
_cell.angle_alpha   90.00
_cell.angle_beta   90.00
_cell.angle_gamma   90.00
#
_symmetry.space_group_name_H-M   'P 1'
#
loop_
_entity.id
_entity.type
_entity.pdbx_description
1 polymer ?
#
loop_
_entity_poly.entity_id
_entity_poly.type
_entity_poly.pdbx_seq_one_letter_code
_entity_poly.pdbx_strand_id
1 'polypeptide(L)' 'MMKEEITKVLEMVQAGTISANEGQQLLDAMGAYDEP' A
#
# COMPACT_ATOMS: atom_id res chain seq x y z
N MET A 1 -2.35 3.86 -12.68
CA MET A 1 -2.17 4.96 -11.75
C MET A 1 -1.89 4.48 -10.37
N MET A 2 -1.03 5.18 -9.68
CA MET A 2 -0.63 4.78 -8.33
C MET A 2 -1.80 4.76 -7.36
N LYS A 3 -2.76 5.62 -7.60
CA LYS A 3 -3.88 5.77 -6.69
C LYS A 3 -4.64 4.47 -6.51
N GLU A 4 -4.86 3.75 -7.59
CA GLU A 4 -5.58 2.49 -7.52
C GLU A 4 -4.79 1.44 -6.77
N GLU A 5 -3.49 1.45 -6.94
CA GLU A 5 -2.64 0.49 -6.27
C GLU A 5 -2.60 0.74 -4.78
N ILE A 6 -2.57 2.00 -4.40
CA ILE A 6 -2.61 2.34 -2.98
C ILE A 6 -3.91 1.86 -2.37
N THR A 7 -5.02 2.08 -3.04
CA THR A 7 -6.31 1.63 -2.55
C THR A 7 -6.33 0.11 -2.41
N LYS A 8 -5.74 -0.59 -3.38
CA LYS A 8 -5.72 -2.04 -3.34
C LYS A 8 -4.93 -2.53 -2.13
N VAL A 9 -3.78 -1.91 -1.86
CA VAL A 9 -2.98 -2.30 -0.72
C VAL A 9 -3.74 -2.08 0.57
N LEU A 10 -4.43 -0.94 0.67
CA LEU A 10 -5.22 -0.66 1.86
C LEU A 10 -6.33 -1.68 2.05
N GLU A 11 -6.96 -2.09 0.95
CA GLU A 11 -8.00 -3.10 1.04
C GLU A 11 -7.45 -4.43 1.53
N MET A 12 -6.26 -4.78 1.07
CA MET A 12 -5.65 -6.03 1.51
C MET A 12 -5.32 -6.00 3.00
N VAL A 13 -4.85 -4.86 3.47
CA VAL A 13 -4.57 -4.72 4.90
C VAL A 13 -5.86 -4.83 5.70
N GLN A 14 -6.89 -4.17 5.24
CA GLN A 14 -8.17 -4.16 5.94
C GLN A 14 -8.79 -5.54 5.96
N ALA A 15 -8.63 -6.28 4.89
CA ALA A 15 -9.17 -7.63 4.80
C ALA A 15 -8.34 -8.65 5.57
N GLY A 16 -7.16 -8.26 6.04
CA GLY A 16 -6.30 -9.16 6.77
C GLY A 16 -5.45 -10.05 5.89
N THR A 17 -5.45 -9.79 4.59
CA THR A 17 -4.63 -10.56 3.67
C THR A 17 -3.15 -10.32 3.91
N ILE A 18 -2.80 -9.06 4.19
CA ILE A 18 -1.44 -8.69 4.54
C ILE A 18 -1.49 -7.84 5.79
N SER A 19 -0.38 -7.81 6.51
CA SER A 19 -0.30 -6.98 7.69
C SER A 19 -0.05 -5.53 7.31
N ALA A 20 -0.29 -4.63 8.26
CA ALA A 20 -0.04 -3.21 8.02
C ALA A 20 1.43 -2.98 7.70
N ASN A 21 2.31 -3.75 8.34
CA ASN A 21 3.75 -3.65 8.10
C ASN A 21 4.08 -4.01 6.66
N GLU A 22 3.49 -5.10 6.19
CA GLU A 22 3.73 -5.52 4.81
C GLU A 22 3.11 -4.53 3.83
N GLY A 23 1.94 -4.02 4.15
CA GLY A 23 1.32 -3.01 3.30
C GLY A 23 2.19 -1.78 3.19
N GLN A 24 2.80 -1.38 4.28
CA GLN A 24 3.69 -0.23 4.27
C GLN A 24 4.90 -0.48 3.38
N GLN A 25 5.45 -1.69 3.44
CA GLN A 25 6.59 -2.03 2.60
C GLN A 25 6.22 -2.00 1.13
N LEU A 26 5.03 -2.48 0.81
CA LEU A 26 4.57 -2.44 -0.57
C LEU A 26 4.42 -1.00 -1.06
N LEU A 27 3.84 -0.14 -0.24
CA LEU A 27 3.68 1.25 -0.62
C LEU A 27 5.03 1.92 -0.80
N ASP A 28 5.97 1.58 0.06
CA ASP A 28 7.31 2.13 -0.03
C ASP A 28 7.99 1.68 -1.33
N ALA A 29 7.84 0.41 -1.66
CA ALA A 29 8.45 -0.13 -2.88
C ALA A 29 7.84 0.50 -4.13
N MET A 30 6.58 0.87 -4.07
CA MET A 30 5.92 1.52 -5.19
C MET A 30 6.21 3.02 -5.26
N GLY A 31 6.84 3.56 -4.24
CA GLY A 31 7.07 4.99 -4.19
C GLY A 31 5.84 5.78 -3.82
N ALA A 32 4.88 5.15 -3.13
CA ALA A 32 3.64 5.82 -2.78
C ALA A 32 3.85 6.91 -1.75
N TYR A 33 4.96 6.87 -1.04
CA TYR A 33 5.28 7.90 -0.07
C TYR A 33 6.11 9.01 -0.66
N ASP A 34 6.24 9.02 -1.96
CA ASP A 34 7.03 10.02 -2.63
C ASP A 34 6.52 11.41 -2.28
N GLU A 35 7.40 12.20 -1.71
CA GLU A 35 7.04 13.53 -1.27
C GLU A 35 7.41 14.55 -2.32
N PRO A 36 6.59 15.57 -2.50
CA PRO A 36 6.93 16.63 -3.44
C PRO A 36 8.16 17.42 -3.02
#